data_2c0d73ea827382820515c4d0f674fa6f
#
_entry.id   2c0d73ea827382820515c4d0f674fa6f
#
_cell.length_a   1.000
_cell.length_b   1.000
_cell.length_c   1.000
_cell.angle_alpha   90.00
_cell.angle_beta   90.00
_cell.angle_gamma   90.00
#
_symmetry.space_group_name_H-M   'P 1'
#
loop_
_entity.id
_entity.type
_entity.pdbx_description
1 polymer ?
#
loop_
_entity_poly.entity_id
_entity_poly.type
_entity_poly.pdbx_seq_one_letter_code
_entity_poly.pdbx_strand_id
1 'polypeptide(L)'
;MRKIHVLTAAVLAVMMLCTLPLASCANKKGDPDAINDYTPEVMTIKTDKGVFTFENGEGDTAILVSYAGKATSNDEVEIPALFNNRRVVEIGAGAFYHLASIVKVTIPETVQVIGDNAFAACTELPAITLPAGLTSISQSAFAGCTKLTTVDMSACTALKSIGDKAFWGCTMLESPALPASLESIGDAAFWGCKALKTLALPDSVKTLGTLAYYDCTGLESIRLTDSLETIGGYAFVLDGSTLKDKIDTSNLTNEKVLKYVADIKEPTVAETETSK
;
A
#
# COMPACT_ATOMS: atom_id res chain seq x y z
N MET A 1 25.00 6.40 -12.28
CA MET A 1 24.52 7.68 -11.71
C MET A 1 23.75 8.46 -12.79
N ARG A 2 22.50 8.13 -13.10
CA ARG A 2 21.58 8.91 -13.97
C ARG A 2 20.25 8.18 -14.07
N LYS A 3 19.44 8.15 -13.00
CA LYS A 3 18.03 7.71 -13.03
C LYS A 3 17.17 8.28 -11.88
N ILE A 4 17.65 9.31 -11.17
CA ILE A 4 16.92 9.88 -10.01
C ILE A 4 16.12 11.16 -10.36
N HIS A 5 16.23 11.67 -11.60
CA HIS A 5 15.67 13.00 -11.94
C HIS A 5 14.32 12.99 -12.66
N VAL A 6 13.68 11.84 -12.88
CA VAL A 6 12.39 11.80 -13.62
C VAL A 6 11.17 11.82 -12.71
N LEU A 7 11.32 11.39 -11.44
CA LEU A 7 10.18 11.39 -10.50
C LEU A 7 9.85 12.76 -9.89
N THR A 8 10.84 13.68 -9.84
CA THR A 8 10.64 15.03 -9.28
C THR A 8 9.91 15.98 -10.22
N ALA A 9 9.94 15.73 -11.52
CA ALA A 9 9.31 16.61 -12.51
C ALA A 9 7.78 16.46 -12.57
N ALA A 10 7.25 15.26 -12.34
CA ALA A 10 5.81 15.01 -12.37
C ALA A 10 5.10 15.56 -11.12
N VAL A 11 5.74 15.45 -9.94
CA VAL A 11 5.18 15.99 -8.68
C VAL A 11 5.27 17.52 -8.65
N LEU A 12 6.34 18.12 -9.21
CA LEU A 12 6.48 19.57 -9.33
C LEU A 12 5.52 20.19 -10.37
N ALA A 13 5.15 19.44 -11.42
CA ALA A 13 4.19 19.92 -12.42
C ALA A 13 2.76 20.07 -11.84
N VAL A 14 2.38 19.21 -10.90
CA VAL A 14 1.08 19.31 -10.20
C VAL A 14 1.05 20.50 -9.22
N MET A 15 2.18 20.86 -8.59
CA MET A 15 2.26 22.03 -7.70
C MET A 15 2.31 23.37 -8.43
N MET A 16 2.74 23.45 -9.70
CA MET A 16 2.83 24.70 -10.47
C MET A 16 1.54 25.07 -11.23
N LEU A 17 0.56 24.18 -11.32
CA LEU A 17 -0.72 24.45 -12.05
C LEU A 17 -1.79 25.16 -11.21
N CYS A 18 -1.50 25.49 -9.95
CA CYS A 18 -2.47 26.18 -9.05
C CYS A 18 -2.59 27.70 -9.23
N THR A 19 -1.97 28.32 -10.24
CA THR A 19 -1.99 29.81 -10.39
C THR A 19 -2.47 30.34 -11.73
N LEU A 20 -3.04 29.51 -12.62
CA LEU A 20 -3.59 30.02 -13.88
C LEU A 20 -5.11 30.21 -13.80
N PRO A 21 -5.64 31.38 -14.26
CA PRO A 21 -7.07 31.61 -14.27
C PRO A 21 -7.75 30.73 -15.31
N LEU A 22 -8.86 30.09 -14.91
CA LEU A 22 -9.75 29.30 -15.78
C LEU A 22 -10.19 30.11 -17.01
N ALA A 23 -9.55 29.85 -18.16
CA ALA A 23 -10.08 30.30 -19.43
C ALA A 23 -11.10 29.26 -19.94
N SER A 24 -12.33 29.67 -20.03
CA SER A 24 -13.45 28.99 -20.63
C SER A 24 -13.08 28.49 -22.05
N CYS A 25 -12.92 27.18 -22.24
CA CYS A 25 -12.85 26.59 -23.58
C CYS A 25 -14.24 26.26 -24.08
N ALA A 26 -14.75 27.13 -24.96
CA ALA A 26 -15.96 26.88 -25.72
C ALA A 26 -15.76 25.71 -26.70
N ASN A 27 -16.66 24.74 -26.60
CA ASN A 27 -16.74 23.55 -27.42
C ASN A 27 -16.84 23.89 -28.92
N LYS A 28 -15.79 23.67 -29.73
CA LYS A 28 -15.85 23.67 -31.19
C LYS A 28 -16.11 22.25 -31.67
N LYS A 29 -17.32 22.02 -32.13
CA LYS A 29 -17.68 20.82 -32.89
C LYS A 29 -16.90 20.76 -34.21
N GLY A 30 -16.18 19.65 -34.47
CA GLY A 30 -15.89 19.18 -35.80
C GLY A 30 -14.43 19.08 -36.28
N ASP A 31 -13.48 18.71 -35.44
CA ASP A 31 -12.12 18.36 -35.87
C ASP A 31 -11.87 16.85 -35.68
N PRO A 32 -11.74 16.03 -36.76
CA PRO A 32 -11.48 14.60 -36.66
C PRO A 32 -10.06 14.24 -36.20
N ASP A 33 -9.12 15.21 -36.15
CA ASP A 33 -7.75 15.04 -35.71
C ASP A 33 -7.49 15.62 -34.32
N ALA A 34 -8.53 16.02 -33.60
CA ALA A 34 -8.39 16.44 -32.22
C ALA A 34 -7.91 15.23 -31.40
N ILE A 35 -6.61 15.18 -31.15
CA ILE A 35 -6.02 14.37 -30.07
C ILE A 35 -6.87 14.71 -28.86
N ASN A 36 -7.52 13.68 -28.32
CA ASN A 36 -8.39 13.79 -27.15
C ASN A 36 -7.51 14.24 -25.98
N ASP A 37 -7.28 15.54 -25.86
CA ASP A 37 -6.56 16.18 -24.76
C ASP A 37 -7.51 16.18 -23.56
N TYR A 38 -7.82 14.97 -23.06
CA TYR A 38 -8.58 14.77 -21.84
C TYR A 38 -7.69 15.14 -20.66
N THR A 39 -7.61 16.42 -20.38
CA THR A 39 -7.14 16.86 -19.07
C THR A 39 -8.26 16.59 -18.08
N PRO A 40 -8.09 15.65 -17.12
CA PRO A 40 -9.13 15.39 -16.13
C PRO A 40 -9.45 16.70 -15.41
N GLU A 41 -10.73 17.03 -15.32
CA GLU A 41 -11.19 18.23 -14.59
C GLU A 41 -10.94 18.01 -13.11
N VAL A 42 -9.88 18.65 -12.60
CA VAL A 42 -9.45 18.55 -11.21
C VAL A 42 -10.21 19.60 -10.39
N MET A 43 -10.91 19.16 -9.37
CA MET A 43 -11.72 20.00 -8.51
C MET A 43 -11.28 19.87 -7.04
N THR A 44 -11.54 20.90 -6.22
CA THR A 44 -11.06 20.94 -4.84
C THR A 44 -12.17 21.18 -3.82
N ILE A 45 -12.03 20.55 -2.64
CA ILE A 45 -12.76 20.90 -1.42
C ILE A 45 -11.78 21.47 -0.40
N LYS A 46 -12.05 22.68 0.05
CA LYS A 46 -11.32 23.31 1.16
C LYS A 46 -12.02 23.00 2.47
N THR A 47 -11.29 22.52 3.44
CA THR A 47 -11.74 22.32 4.81
C THR A 47 -10.91 23.17 5.78
N ASP A 48 -11.27 23.16 7.05
CA ASP A 48 -10.47 23.80 8.12
C ASP A 48 -9.10 23.13 8.30
N LYS A 49 -8.97 21.84 7.92
CA LYS A 49 -7.76 21.02 8.07
C LYS A 49 -6.86 21.01 6.83
N GLY A 50 -7.42 21.23 5.64
CA GLY A 50 -6.65 21.19 4.40
C GLY A 50 -7.51 21.26 3.15
N VAL A 51 -6.89 20.93 2.03
CA VAL A 51 -7.53 20.94 0.70
C VAL A 51 -7.46 19.53 0.10
N PHE A 52 -8.62 18.96 -0.20
CA PHE A 52 -8.73 17.74 -0.99
C PHE A 52 -8.88 18.09 -2.47
N THR A 53 -8.18 17.37 -3.31
CA THR A 53 -8.26 17.49 -4.76
C THR A 53 -8.81 16.18 -5.34
N PHE A 54 -9.82 16.28 -6.17
CA PHE A 54 -10.49 15.13 -6.78
C PHE A 54 -10.51 15.25 -8.28
N GLU A 55 -10.60 14.11 -8.95
CA GLU A 55 -10.97 13.98 -10.35
C GLU A 55 -12.21 13.09 -10.50
N ASN A 56 -12.87 13.20 -11.66
CA ASN A 56 -13.99 12.33 -11.97
C ASN A 56 -13.49 10.92 -12.27
N GLY A 57 -14.07 9.92 -11.62
CA GLY A 57 -13.93 8.52 -11.96
C GLY A 57 -14.96 8.09 -13.01
N GLU A 58 -15.04 6.80 -13.25
CA GLU A 58 -16.06 6.25 -14.14
C GLU A 58 -17.46 6.36 -13.52
N GLY A 59 -18.47 6.72 -14.36
CA GLY A 59 -19.86 6.88 -13.91
C GLY A 59 -20.02 7.93 -12.82
N ASP A 60 -20.72 7.58 -11.74
CA ASP A 60 -20.96 8.46 -10.59
C ASP A 60 -19.92 8.26 -9.47
N THR A 61 -18.64 8.17 -9.87
CA THR A 61 -17.54 8.00 -8.92
C THR A 61 -16.55 9.16 -8.99
N ALA A 62 -15.74 9.29 -7.93
CA ALA A 62 -14.65 10.24 -7.83
C ALA A 62 -13.40 9.55 -7.27
N ILE A 63 -12.23 10.08 -7.65
CA ILE A 63 -10.92 9.65 -7.19
C ILE A 63 -10.31 10.79 -6.39
N LEU A 64 -9.83 10.52 -5.19
CA LEU A 64 -9.05 11.47 -4.41
C LEU A 64 -7.61 11.50 -4.95
N VAL A 65 -7.23 12.58 -5.62
CA VAL A 65 -5.91 12.74 -6.26
C VAL A 65 -4.85 13.23 -5.28
N SER A 66 -5.21 14.17 -4.40
CA SER A 66 -4.26 14.68 -3.42
C SER A 66 -4.95 15.31 -2.21
N TYR A 67 -4.22 15.34 -1.11
CA TYR A 67 -4.56 16.11 0.08
C TYR A 67 -3.39 17.03 0.45
N ALA A 68 -3.67 18.31 0.60
CA ALA A 68 -2.73 19.30 1.11
C ALA A 68 -3.18 19.76 2.49
N GLY A 69 -2.59 19.17 3.55
CA GLY A 69 -2.83 19.55 4.94
C GLY A 69 -2.24 20.93 5.28
N LYS A 70 -2.76 21.55 6.32
CA LYS A 70 -2.09 22.68 6.94
C LYS A 70 -0.93 22.12 7.76
N ALA A 71 0.30 22.29 7.38
CA ALA A 71 1.53 21.76 8.01
C ALA A 71 1.59 21.97 9.54
N THR A 72 0.57 21.49 10.26
CA THR A 72 0.46 21.46 11.71
C THR A 72 0.81 20.08 12.21
N SER A 73 1.40 19.95 13.38
CA SER A 73 1.60 18.64 14.00
C SER A 73 0.25 18.03 14.40
N ASN A 74 0.09 16.73 14.20
CA ASN A 74 -1.09 15.94 14.58
C ASN A 74 -2.35 16.18 13.74
N ASP A 75 -2.22 16.08 12.41
CA ASP A 75 -3.35 16.18 11.51
C ASP A 75 -4.23 14.91 11.56
N GLU A 76 -5.49 15.09 11.96
CA GLU A 76 -6.54 14.08 11.78
C GLU A 76 -7.32 14.40 10.52
N VAL A 77 -7.36 13.47 9.57
CA VAL A 77 -7.97 13.66 8.26
C VAL A 77 -9.18 12.75 8.12
N GLU A 78 -10.32 13.32 7.75
CA GLU A 78 -11.51 12.59 7.37
C GLU A 78 -11.75 12.76 5.88
N ILE A 79 -11.62 11.67 5.12
CA ILE A 79 -11.84 11.67 3.67
C ILE A 79 -13.34 11.69 3.41
N PRO A 80 -13.88 12.65 2.62
CA PRO A 80 -15.30 12.70 2.34
C PRO A 80 -15.75 11.49 1.51
N ALA A 81 -16.88 10.88 1.87
CA ALA A 81 -17.47 9.76 1.12
C ALA A 81 -18.04 10.18 -0.24
N LEU A 82 -18.42 11.45 -0.37
CA LEU A 82 -19.03 12.03 -1.58
C LEU A 82 -18.27 13.29 -2.00
N PHE A 83 -18.11 13.42 -3.29
CA PHE A 83 -17.62 14.63 -3.96
C PHE A 83 -18.54 14.99 -5.12
N ASN A 84 -19.21 16.16 -5.08
CA ASN A 84 -20.19 16.61 -6.09
C ASN A 84 -21.23 15.51 -6.43
N ASN A 85 -21.83 14.89 -5.40
CA ASN A 85 -22.75 13.76 -5.50
C ASN A 85 -22.16 12.47 -6.10
N ARG A 86 -20.86 12.41 -6.34
CA ARG A 86 -20.13 11.22 -6.78
C ARG A 86 -19.52 10.52 -5.58
N ARG A 87 -19.57 9.20 -5.55
CA ARG A 87 -18.94 8.40 -4.48
C ARG A 87 -17.43 8.41 -4.64
N VAL A 88 -16.71 8.73 -3.58
CA VAL A 88 -15.24 8.59 -3.55
C VAL A 88 -14.91 7.11 -3.41
N VAL A 89 -14.40 6.49 -4.48
CA VAL A 89 -14.15 5.04 -4.56
C VAL A 89 -12.67 4.70 -4.57
N GLU A 90 -11.81 5.68 -4.77
CA GLU A 90 -10.36 5.48 -4.84
C GLU A 90 -9.61 6.59 -4.12
N ILE A 91 -8.59 6.20 -3.37
CA ILE A 91 -7.52 7.07 -2.91
C ILE A 91 -6.40 6.91 -3.94
N GLY A 92 -6.23 7.90 -4.80
CA GLY A 92 -5.35 7.83 -5.96
C GLY A 92 -3.87 7.77 -5.62
N ALA A 93 -3.06 7.58 -6.63
CA ALA A 93 -1.62 7.45 -6.48
C ALA A 93 -0.99 8.67 -5.79
N GLY A 94 -0.25 8.42 -4.70
CA GLY A 94 0.44 9.45 -3.95
C GLY A 94 -0.44 10.47 -3.23
N ALA A 95 -1.76 10.24 -3.08
CA ALA A 95 -2.70 11.22 -2.54
C ALA A 95 -2.29 11.81 -1.18
N PHE A 96 -1.63 11.02 -0.32
CA PHE A 96 -1.07 11.43 0.98
C PHE A 96 0.44 11.22 1.07
N TYR A 97 1.13 11.13 -0.07
CA TYR A 97 2.56 10.84 -0.10
C TYR A 97 3.38 11.85 0.73
N HIS A 98 4.25 11.33 1.62
CA HIS A 98 5.15 12.13 2.46
C HIS A 98 4.46 13.07 3.47
N LEU A 99 3.20 12.85 3.82
CA LEU A 99 2.50 13.66 4.82
C LEU A 99 2.81 13.13 6.23
N ALA A 100 4.00 13.46 6.72
CA ALA A 100 4.50 13.00 8.01
C ALA A 100 3.71 13.57 9.23
N SER A 101 2.90 14.61 9.05
CA SER A 101 2.09 15.20 10.14
C SER A 101 0.81 14.42 10.45
N ILE A 102 0.40 13.50 9.56
CA ILE A 102 -0.87 12.77 9.71
C ILE A 102 -0.75 11.72 10.79
N VAL A 103 -1.61 11.83 11.81
CA VAL A 103 -1.71 10.88 12.92
C VAL A 103 -2.98 10.04 12.87
N LYS A 104 -3.95 10.40 12.06
CA LYS A 104 -5.19 9.66 11.88
C LYS A 104 -5.80 9.95 10.51
N VAL A 105 -6.25 8.88 9.85
CA VAL A 105 -7.05 8.97 8.62
C VAL A 105 -8.30 8.13 8.78
N THR A 106 -9.45 8.75 8.51
CA THR A 106 -10.73 8.05 8.39
C THR A 106 -11.04 7.86 6.90
N ILE A 107 -11.05 6.61 6.46
CA ILE A 107 -11.36 6.22 5.07
C ILE A 107 -12.85 5.87 5.02
N PRO A 108 -13.63 6.46 4.09
CA PRO A 108 -15.05 6.14 3.97
C PRO A 108 -15.29 4.73 3.39
N GLU A 109 -16.41 4.12 3.76
CA GLU A 109 -16.81 2.78 3.30
C GLU A 109 -17.01 2.67 1.77
N THR A 110 -17.07 3.80 1.07
CA THR A 110 -17.20 3.84 -0.39
C THR A 110 -15.89 3.52 -1.11
N VAL A 111 -14.73 3.60 -0.42
CA VAL A 111 -13.42 3.37 -1.04
C VAL A 111 -13.20 1.89 -1.31
N GLN A 112 -12.81 1.60 -2.54
CA GLN A 112 -12.53 0.25 -3.06
C GLN A 112 -11.06 0.05 -3.42
N VAL A 113 -10.33 1.14 -3.70
CA VAL A 113 -8.92 1.07 -4.12
C VAL A 113 -8.07 2.06 -3.32
N ILE A 114 -6.94 1.58 -2.81
CA ILE A 114 -5.85 2.40 -2.31
C ILE A 114 -4.72 2.32 -3.33
N GLY A 115 -4.46 3.44 -4.01
CA GLY A 115 -3.55 3.54 -5.14
C GLY A 115 -2.06 3.47 -4.76
N ASP A 116 -1.21 3.50 -5.79
CA ASP A 116 0.24 3.41 -5.63
C ASP A 116 0.78 4.54 -4.75
N ASN A 117 1.61 4.19 -3.74
CA ASN A 117 2.20 5.16 -2.81
C ASN A 117 1.19 6.06 -2.07
N ALA A 118 -0.10 5.72 -2.05
CA ALA A 118 -1.16 6.61 -1.56
C ALA A 118 -0.87 7.19 -0.15
N PHE A 119 -0.32 6.41 0.76
CA PHE A 119 0.09 6.82 2.12
C PHE A 119 1.60 6.61 2.35
N ALA A 120 2.41 6.43 1.29
CA ALA A 120 3.82 6.17 1.51
C ALA A 120 4.51 7.31 2.26
N ALA A 121 5.36 6.95 3.23
CA ALA A 121 6.06 7.86 4.13
C ALA A 121 5.15 8.75 5.01
N CYS A 122 3.94 8.30 5.33
CA CYS A 122 3.13 8.86 6.43
C CYS A 122 3.70 8.35 7.78
N THR A 123 4.86 8.87 8.17
CA THR A 123 5.69 8.31 9.25
C THR A 123 5.06 8.40 10.64
N GLU A 124 4.15 9.34 10.87
CA GLU A 124 3.48 9.53 12.17
C GLU A 124 2.14 8.79 12.30
N LEU A 125 1.67 8.09 11.24
CA LEU A 125 0.40 7.35 11.24
C LEU A 125 0.53 6.05 12.07
N PRO A 126 -0.14 5.93 13.24
CA PRO A 126 0.05 4.78 14.13
C PRO A 126 -0.86 3.59 13.77
N ALA A 127 -2.02 3.87 13.21
CA ALA A 127 -3.03 2.84 12.88
C ALA A 127 -3.90 3.29 11.73
N ILE A 128 -4.45 2.33 10.99
CA ILE A 128 -5.44 2.58 9.95
C ILE A 128 -6.45 1.43 9.91
N THR A 129 -7.73 1.80 9.76
CA THR A 129 -8.82 0.85 9.52
C THR A 129 -9.22 0.94 8.06
N LEU A 130 -9.28 -0.19 7.40
CA LEU A 130 -9.60 -0.28 5.98
C LEU A 130 -11.08 -0.63 5.79
N PRO A 131 -11.77 -0.04 4.77
CA PRO A 131 -13.19 -0.24 4.55
C PRO A 131 -13.49 -1.67 4.05
N ALA A 132 -14.66 -2.19 4.43
CA ALA A 132 -15.07 -3.56 4.10
C ALA A 132 -15.14 -3.84 2.59
N GLY A 133 -15.45 -2.81 1.78
CA GLY A 133 -15.54 -2.88 0.32
C GLY A 133 -14.20 -2.81 -0.41
N LEU A 134 -13.07 -2.74 0.31
CA LEU A 134 -11.75 -2.63 -0.32
C LEU A 134 -11.42 -3.86 -1.15
N THR A 135 -11.01 -3.65 -2.40
CA THR A 135 -10.66 -4.70 -3.37
C THR A 135 -9.18 -4.78 -3.65
N SER A 136 -8.45 -3.65 -3.51
CA SER A 136 -7.02 -3.58 -3.83
C SER A 136 -6.26 -2.61 -2.93
N ILE A 137 -5.08 -3.06 -2.49
CA ILE A 137 -4.00 -2.24 -1.92
C ILE A 137 -2.86 -2.28 -2.94
N SER A 138 -2.58 -1.16 -3.60
CA SER A 138 -1.63 -1.10 -4.70
C SER A 138 -0.17 -1.03 -4.23
N GLN A 139 0.75 -0.90 -5.21
CA GLN A 139 2.19 -0.89 -4.97
C GLN A 139 2.58 0.22 -3.99
N SER A 140 3.39 -0.13 -2.98
CA SER A 140 3.96 0.81 -2.00
C SER A 140 2.94 1.66 -1.24
N ALA A 141 1.66 1.26 -1.20
CA ALA A 141 0.56 2.09 -0.68
C ALA A 141 0.83 2.65 0.72
N PHE A 142 1.49 1.90 1.61
CA PHE A 142 1.88 2.30 2.97
C PHE A 142 3.38 2.19 3.21
N ALA A 143 4.21 2.17 2.15
CA ALA A 143 5.65 2.02 2.30
C ALA A 143 6.25 3.10 3.18
N GLY A 144 7.09 2.72 4.15
CA GLY A 144 7.76 3.67 5.04
C GLY A 144 6.87 4.33 6.09
N CYS A 145 5.68 3.81 6.37
CA CYS A 145 4.85 4.22 7.52
C CYS A 145 5.47 3.65 8.81
N THR A 146 6.56 4.26 9.27
CA THR A 146 7.43 3.67 10.31
C THR A 146 6.78 3.53 11.68
N LYS A 147 5.77 4.35 12.01
CA LYS A 147 4.99 4.25 13.26
C LYS A 147 3.71 3.42 13.13
N LEU A 148 3.41 2.88 11.95
CA LEU A 148 2.22 2.06 11.75
C LEU A 148 2.36 0.74 12.51
N THR A 149 1.57 0.57 13.58
CA THR A 149 1.56 -0.62 14.43
C THR A 149 0.47 -1.60 14.03
N THR A 150 -0.68 -1.10 13.59
CA THR A 150 -1.84 -1.91 13.26
C THR A 150 -2.49 -1.49 11.94
N VAL A 151 -2.81 -2.51 11.14
CA VAL A 151 -3.66 -2.37 9.95
C VAL A 151 -4.75 -3.43 10.07
N ASP A 152 -5.98 -2.97 10.27
CA ASP A 152 -7.13 -3.89 10.35
C ASP A 152 -7.75 -4.07 8.97
N MET A 153 -7.54 -5.26 8.39
CA MET A 153 -8.10 -5.71 7.11
C MET A 153 -9.14 -6.81 7.31
N SER A 154 -9.47 -7.17 8.54
CA SER A 154 -10.33 -8.34 8.82
C SER A 154 -11.72 -8.25 8.19
N ALA A 155 -12.24 -7.02 8.04
CA ALA A 155 -13.53 -6.75 7.40
C ALA A 155 -13.46 -6.72 5.87
N CYS A 156 -12.26 -6.70 5.26
CA CYS A 156 -12.07 -6.52 3.81
C CYS A 156 -12.35 -7.81 3.02
N THR A 157 -13.61 -8.24 2.97
CA THR A 157 -13.99 -9.54 2.37
C THR A 157 -13.85 -9.59 0.85
N ALA A 158 -13.61 -8.45 0.19
CA ALA A 158 -13.38 -8.34 -1.24
C ALA A 158 -11.89 -8.20 -1.61
N LEU A 159 -10.99 -8.03 -0.63
CA LEU A 159 -9.56 -7.81 -0.88
C LEU A 159 -8.89 -9.11 -1.33
N LYS A 160 -8.41 -9.14 -2.57
CA LYS A 160 -7.78 -10.30 -3.20
C LYS A 160 -6.26 -10.22 -3.24
N SER A 161 -5.70 -9.02 -3.27
CA SER A 161 -4.27 -8.83 -3.42
C SER A 161 -3.75 -7.69 -2.57
N ILE A 162 -2.54 -7.89 -2.04
CA ILE A 162 -1.69 -6.84 -1.48
C ILE A 162 -0.55 -6.65 -2.47
N GLY A 163 -0.37 -5.42 -2.95
CA GLY A 163 0.60 -5.07 -3.99
C GLY A 163 2.05 -5.15 -3.54
N ASP A 164 2.97 -5.02 -4.50
CA ASP A 164 4.40 -5.01 -4.25
C ASP A 164 4.80 -3.88 -3.30
N LYS A 165 5.63 -4.19 -2.30
CA LYS A 165 6.13 -3.20 -1.31
C LYS A 165 5.03 -2.48 -0.53
N ALA A 166 3.79 -2.96 -0.52
CA ALA A 166 2.65 -2.24 0.07
C ALA A 166 2.91 -1.76 1.51
N PHE A 167 3.60 -2.55 2.33
CA PHE A 167 3.99 -2.24 3.72
C PHE A 167 5.51 -2.27 3.92
N TRP A 168 6.28 -2.03 2.85
CA TRP A 168 7.73 -2.01 2.91
C TRP A 168 8.24 -1.02 3.96
N GLY A 169 9.08 -1.47 4.89
CA GLY A 169 9.66 -0.60 5.92
C GLY A 169 8.67 -0.11 6.99
N CYS A 170 7.51 -0.72 7.15
CA CYS A 170 6.61 -0.47 8.29
C CYS A 170 7.20 -1.15 9.54
N THR A 171 8.27 -0.56 10.07
CA THR A 171 9.13 -1.20 11.09
C THR A 171 8.44 -1.52 12.40
N MET A 172 7.36 -0.82 12.74
CA MET A 172 6.57 -1.03 13.96
C MET A 172 5.30 -1.86 13.73
N LEU A 173 5.06 -2.40 12.52
CA LEU A 173 3.88 -3.20 12.23
C LEU A 173 3.95 -4.54 12.95
N GLU A 174 3.04 -4.74 13.92
CA GLU A 174 3.05 -5.92 14.82
C GLU A 174 2.21 -7.09 14.27
N SER A 175 1.01 -6.80 13.79
CA SER A 175 0.07 -7.83 13.34
C SER A 175 -0.93 -7.27 12.31
N PRO A 176 -0.66 -7.41 11.01
CA PRO A 176 -1.69 -7.15 10.01
C PRO A 176 -2.73 -8.28 10.07
N ALA A 177 -4.00 -7.94 10.30
CA ALA A 177 -5.09 -8.90 10.26
C ALA A 177 -5.46 -9.20 8.79
N LEU A 178 -4.81 -10.20 8.18
CA LEU A 178 -5.04 -10.57 6.79
C LEU A 178 -6.44 -11.16 6.59
N PRO A 179 -7.21 -10.70 5.58
CA PRO A 179 -8.58 -11.17 5.36
C PRO A 179 -8.60 -12.56 4.72
N ALA A 180 -9.65 -13.35 5.04
CA ALA A 180 -9.83 -14.70 4.49
C ALA A 180 -10.06 -14.74 2.98
N SER A 181 -10.26 -13.59 2.33
CA SER A 181 -10.42 -13.45 0.87
C SER A 181 -9.10 -13.32 0.12
N LEU A 182 -7.97 -13.09 0.84
CA LEU A 182 -6.68 -12.74 0.23
C LEU A 182 -6.09 -13.92 -0.55
N GLU A 183 -5.75 -13.70 -1.82
CA GLU A 183 -5.22 -14.72 -2.72
C GLU A 183 -3.74 -14.52 -3.04
N SER A 184 -3.24 -13.27 -2.99
CA SER A 184 -1.85 -12.97 -3.32
C SER A 184 -1.24 -11.86 -2.47
N ILE A 185 0.04 -12.02 -2.18
CA ILE A 185 0.90 -11.03 -1.52
C ILE A 185 2.08 -10.77 -2.44
N GLY A 186 2.30 -9.52 -2.82
CA GLY A 186 3.28 -9.09 -3.80
C GLY A 186 4.73 -9.13 -3.33
N ASP A 187 5.63 -8.76 -4.23
CA ASP A 187 7.08 -8.73 -3.98
C ASP A 187 7.43 -7.70 -2.90
N ALA A 188 8.24 -8.12 -1.92
CA ALA A 188 8.68 -7.28 -0.81
C ALA A 188 7.53 -6.59 -0.02
N ALA A 189 6.30 -7.12 -0.09
CA ALA A 189 5.11 -6.46 0.46
C ALA A 189 5.24 -6.09 1.94
N PHE A 190 5.90 -6.91 2.76
CA PHE A 190 6.16 -6.68 4.19
C PHE A 190 7.66 -6.65 4.51
N TRP A 191 8.52 -6.35 3.53
CA TRP A 191 9.96 -6.26 3.79
C TRP A 191 10.26 -5.27 4.92
N GLY A 192 11.04 -5.71 5.90
CA GLY A 192 11.50 -4.85 7.00
C GLY A 192 10.42 -4.51 8.03
N CYS A 193 9.33 -5.26 8.09
CA CYS A 193 8.34 -5.18 9.18
C CYS A 193 8.92 -5.84 10.44
N LYS A 194 9.86 -5.15 11.10
CA LYS A 194 10.71 -5.72 12.18
C LYS A 194 9.97 -6.07 13.45
N ALA A 195 8.83 -5.40 13.71
CA ALA A 195 8.00 -5.67 14.90
C ALA A 195 7.00 -6.81 14.69
N LEU A 196 6.87 -7.35 13.46
CA LEU A 196 5.93 -8.43 13.15
C LEU A 196 6.30 -9.70 13.93
N LYS A 197 5.38 -10.14 14.81
CA LYS A 197 5.59 -11.27 15.72
C LYS A 197 5.12 -12.60 15.14
N THR A 198 3.94 -12.59 14.56
CA THR A 198 3.29 -13.80 14.07
C THR A 198 2.79 -13.58 12.66
N LEU A 199 2.98 -14.60 11.83
CA LEU A 199 2.39 -14.66 10.51
C LEU A 199 1.53 -15.90 10.39
N ALA A 200 0.23 -15.70 10.15
CA ALA A 200 -0.70 -16.75 9.78
C ALA A 200 -1.30 -16.41 8.42
N LEU A 201 -0.86 -17.11 7.37
CA LEU A 201 -1.45 -16.93 6.05
C LEU A 201 -2.86 -17.52 6.03
N PRO A 202 -3.86 -16.78 5.50
CA PRO A 202 -5.17 -17.36 5.22
C PRO A 202 -5.09 -18.52 4.23
N ASP A 203 -5.98 -19.49 4.37
CA ASP A 203 -6.03 -20.65 3.48
C ASP A 203 -6.38 -20.34 2.01
N SER A 204 -6.80 -19.10 1.73
CA SER A 204 -7.05 -18.58 0.38
C SER A 204 -5.78 -18.16 -0.36
N VAL A 205 -4.65 -17.93 0.36
CA VAL A 205 -3.42 -17.41 -0.26
C VAL A 205 -2.74 -18.46 -1.10
N LYS A 206 -2.59 -18.15 -2.39
CA LYS A 206 -1.97 -19.01 -3.42
C LYS A 206 -0.58 -18.53 -3.81
N THR A 207 -0.35 -17.22 -3.74
CA THR A 207 0.91 -16.62 -4.22
C THR A 207 1.53 -15.75 -3.15
N LEU A 208 2.81 -16.02 -2.89
CA LEU A 208 3.67 -15.21 -2.06
C LEU A 208 4.84 -14.71 -2.91
N GLY A 209 5.01 -13.41 -2.99
CA GLY A 209 6.03 -12.75 -3.81
C GLY A 209 7.45 -12.93 -3.30
N THR A 210 8.40 -12.56 -4.14
CA THR A 210 9.84 -12.53 -3.81
C THR A 210 10.08 -11.55 -2.66
N LEU A 211 10.89 -11.93 -1.65
CA LEU A 211 11.24 -11.08 -0.51
C LEU A 211 10.02 -10.61 0.31
N ALA A 212 8.84 -11.25 0.19
CA ALA A 212 7.59 -10.74 0.74
C ALA A 212 7.66 -10.41 2.24
N TYR A 213 8.39 -11.20 3.04
CA TYR A 213 8.64 -11.01 4.49
C TYR A 213 10.13 -10.99 4.81
N TYR A 214 10.94 -10.50 3.88
CA TYR A 214 12.37 -10.35 4.10
C TYR A 214 12.65 -9.33 5.23
N ASP A 215 13.66 -9.58 6.07
CA ASP A 215 14.06 -8.71 7.21
C ASP A 215 12.92 -8.46 8.23
N CYS A 216 11.95 -9.39 8.34
CA CYS A 216 10.95 -9.38 9.42
C CYS A 216 11.53 -10.06 10.66
N THR A 217 12.57 -9.45 11.25
CA THR A 217 13.41 -10.06 12.31
C THR A 217 12.65 -10.38 13.59
N GLY A 218 11.52 -9.74 13.83
CA GLY A 218 10.65 -9.97 14.99
C GLY A 218 9.80 -11.25 14.92
N LEU A 219 9.75 -11.94 13.76
CA LEU A 219 8.90 -13.12 13.61
C LEU A 219 9.34 -14.25 14.56
N GLU A 220 8.38 -14.71 15.34
CA GLU A 220 8.51 -15.81 16.31
C GLU A 220 7.77 -17.07 15.83
N SER A 221 6.70 -16.90 15.04
CA SER A 221 5.87 -17.99 14.52
C SER A 221 5.35 -17.68 13.12
N ILE A 222 5.46 -18.68 12.23
CA ILE A 222 4.99 -18.61 10.85
C ILE A 222 4.12 -19.84 10.57
N ARG A 223 2.85 -19.60 10.23
CA ARG A 223 1.93 -20.62 9.75
C ARG A 223 1.72 -20.43 8.25
N LEU A 224 2.21 -21.38 7.47
CA LEU A 224 1.94 -21.48 6.03
C LEU A 224 0.66 -22.30 5.77
N THR A 225 0.19 -22.29 4.54
CA THR A 225 -1.00 -23.01 4.10
C THR A 225 -0.70 -23.93 2.92
N ASP A 226 -1.45 -25.03 2.81
CA ASP A 226 -1.35 -25.99 1.69
C ASP A 226 -1.86 -25.39 0.36
N SER A 227 -2.58 -24.28 0.41
CA SER A 227 -3.08 -23.57 -0.78
C SER A 227 -2.00 -22.85 -1.56
N LEU A 228 -0.79 -22.68 -1.00
CA LEU A 228 0.31 -22.00 -1.68
C LEU A 228 0.75 -22.77 -2.92
N GLU A 229 0.60 -22.14 -4.07
CA GLU A 229 1.02 -22.61 -5.38
C GLU A 229 2.40 -22.07 -5.78
N THR A 230 2.67 -20.81 -5.34
CA THR A 230 3.91 -20.08 -5.66
C THR A 230 4.47 -19.40 -4.42
N ILE A 231 5.76 -19.62 -4.15
CA ILE A 231 6.53 -18.93 -3.12
C ILE A 231 7.74 -18.33 -3.80
N GLY A 232 7.85 -17.01 -3.77
CA GLY A 232 8.95 -16.26 -4.34
C GLY A 232 10.28 -16.51 -3.62
N GLY A 233 11.39 -16.24 -4.31
CA GLY A 233 12.72 -16.39 -3.73
C GLY A 233 12.89 -15.49 -2.50
N TYR A 234 13.54 -16.02 -1.47
CA TYR A 234 13.82 -15.28 -0.22
C TYR A 234 12.58 -14.67 0.44
N ALA A 235 11.39 -15.26 0.22
CA ALA A 235 10.14 -14.76 0.80
C ALA A 235 10.23 -14.63 2.33
N PHE A 236 11.02 -15.48 2.97
CA PHE A 236 11.33 -15.45 4.39
C PHE A 236 12.84 -15.54 4.58
N VAL A 237 13.51 -14.43 4.80
CA VAL A 237 14.90 -14.40 5.26
C VAL A 237 14.97 -13.50 6.47
N LEU A 238 15.37 -14.07 7.59
CA LEU A 238 15.60 -13.37 8.84
C LEU A 238 17.11 -13.31 9.08
N ASP A 239 17.63 -12.17 9.44
CA ASP A 239 19.05 -12.03 9.78
C ASP A 239 19.41 -12.89 11.00
N GLY A 240 20.28 -13.87 10.78
CA GLY A 240 20.94 -14.64 11.86
C GLY A 240 20.06 -15.56 12.70
N SER A 241 18.81 -15.87 12.30
CA SER A 241 17.92 -16.72 13.10
C SER A 241 17.57 -18.04 12.39
N THR A 242 17.31 -19.08 13.17
CA THR A 242 16.81 -20.39 12.74
C THR A 242 15.36 -20.26 12.26
N LEU A 243 15.18 -19.76 11.05
CA LEU A 243 13.85 -19.53 10.46
C LEU A 243 13.03 -20.82 10.39
N LYS A 244 13.68 -21.96 10.12
CA LYS A 244 13.00 -23.26 10.01
C LYS A 244 12.25 -23.63 11.29
N ASP A 245 12.81 -23.32 12.46
CA ASP A 245 12.21 -23.66 13.75
C ASP A 245 10.95 -22.79 14.05
N LYS A 246 10.77 -21.70 13.31
CA LYS A 246 9.61 -20.81 13.46
C LYS A 246 8.44 -21.15 12.54
N ILE A 247 8.67 -22.02 11.54
CA ILE A 247 7.64 -22.43 10.59
C ILE A 247 6.95 -23.69 11.10
N ASP A 248 5.67 -23.58 11.41
CA ASP A 248 4.84 -24.73 11.74
C ASP A 248 4.51 -25.51 10.48
N THR A 249 5.09 -26.73 10.37
CA THR A 249 4.86 -27.66 9.26
C THR A 249 3.94 -28.83 9.63
N SER A 250 3.42 -28.88 10.87
CA SER A 250 2.69 -30.03 11.41
C SER A 250 1.42 -30.38 10.63
N ASN A 251 0.80 -29.40 9.99
CA ASN A 251 -0.43 -29.54 9.22
C ASN A 251 -0.23 -29.39 7.70
N LEU A 252 1.02 -29.29 7.24
CA LEU A 252 1.31 -29.13 5.82
C LEU A 252 1.41 -30.51 5.13
N THR A 253 0.71 -30.63 4.01
CA THR A 253 0.76 -31.81 3.12
C THR A 253 1.26 -31.45 1.72
N ASN A 254 1.28 -30.17 1.36
CA ASN A 254 1.74 -29.69 0.07
C ASN A 254 3.26 -29.89 -0.07
N GLU A 255 3.68 -30.82 -0.92
CA GLU A 255 5.09 -31.18 -1.15
C GLU A 255 5.93 -29.98 -1.62
N LYS A 256 5.35 -29.04 -2.40
CA LYS A 256 6.08 -27.83 -2.85
C LYS A 256 6.39 -26.92 -1.68
N VAL A 257 5.44 -26.72 -0.76
CA VAL A 257 5.61 -25.88 0.43
C VAL A 257 6.63 -26.53 1.36
N LEU A 258 6.50 -27.83 1.62
CA LEU A 258 7.44 -28.61 2.44
C LEU A 258 8.86 -28.57 1.85
N LYS A 259 8.99 -28.72 0.53
CA LYS A 259 10.28 -28.61 -0.16
C LYS A 259 10.87 -27.19 -0.01
N TYR A 260 10.05 -26.15 -0.21
CA TYR A 260 10.51 -24.76 -0.02
C TYR A 260 11.08 -24.56 1.40
N VAL A 261 10.34 -25.02 2.43
CA VAL A 261 10.81 -24.92 3.83
C VAL A 261 12.10 -25.71 4.05
N ALA A 262 12.22 -26.90 3.45
CA ALA A 262 13.43 -27.71 3.55
C ALA A 262 14.65 -27.05 2.88
N ASP A 263 14.41 -26.35 1.76
CA ASP A 263 15.45 -25.70 0.96
C ASP A 263 15.84 -24.31 1.48
N ILE A 264 15.16 -23.77 2.52
CA ILE A 264 15.58 -22.52 3.17
C ILE A 264 17.02 -22.67 3.67
N LYS A 265 17.93 -21.93 3.06
CA LYS A 265 19.33 -21.85 3.49
C LYS A 265 19.41 -20.87 4.64
N GLU A 266 20.02 -21.32 5.73
CA GLU A 266 20.46 -20.39 6.76
C GLU A 266 21.58 -19.52 6.17
N PRO A 267 21.56 -18.18 6.37
CA PRO A 267 22.65 -17.35 5.91
C PRO A 267 23.95 -17.83 6.55
N THR A 268 24.94 -18.18 5.72
CA THR A 268 26.27 -18.50 6.23
C THR A 268 26.91 -17.22 6.76
N VAL A 269 27.67 -17.34 7.85
CA VAL A 269 28.33 -16.20 8.56
C VAL A 269 29.13 -15.27 7.62
N ALA A 270 29.52 -15.76 6.44
CA ALA A 270 30.28 -14.99 5.43
C ALA A 270 29.45 -13.95 4.67
N GLU A 271 28.11 -14.05 4.64
CA GLU A 271 27.25 -13.11 3.90
C GLU A 271 26.82 -11.91 4.75
N THR A 272 27.00 -12.00 6.06
CA THR A 272 26.65 -10.92 7.01
C THR A 272 27.72 -9.85 7.16
N GLU A 273 28.96 -10.09 6.69
CA GLU A 273 30.07 -9.12 6.83
C GLU A 273 30.17 -8.10 5.68
N THR A 274 29.45 -8.28 4.59
CA THR A 274 29.51 -7.38 3.42
C THR A 274 28.45 -6.27 3.39
N SER A 275 27.61 -6.17 4.43
CA SER A 275 26.50 -5.18 4.53
C SER A 275 26.69 -4.13 5.63
N LYS A 276 27.94 -3.83 6.03
CA LYS A 276 28.24 -2.74 6.97
C LYS A 276 28.77 -1.51 6.27
#